data_961d4749f0c431ace043a92498b3e256
#
_entry.id   961d4749f0c431ace043a92498b3e256
#
_cell.length_a   1.000
_cell.length_b   1.000
_cell.length_c   1.000
_cell.angle_alpha   90.00
_cell.angle_beta   90.00
_cell.angle_gamma   90.00
#
_symmetry.space_group_name_H-M   'P 1'
#
loop_
_entity.id
_entity.type
_entity.pdbx_description
1 polymer ?
#
loop_
_entity_poly.entity_id
_entity_poly.type
_entity_poly.pdbx_seq_one_letter_code
_entity_poly.pdbx_strand_id
1 'polypeptide(L)'
;EEFFFSFHEMRLRGMLDIMDTPTVLPKYRFQHLWAFWPHWTLHKRECNKTEKQIISVFSDKCPYPVWHKDQWFAHASPPKVEIDFDKPFFDQAWSLFQNCPIPHVFQNKNEQCEYTDDWYESRDCYLCHSGEKNEGTRYGYGLTSCKDCLYCVFSQFSQWCIDCVNVSHSYECYYCLDVRDSNSCWFSYNLRNCSDCLFCFNLRNKRYCVGNKQFTPEQYDSFVQEWWFDTIAGYQKWREKFVQMMHDIAWIKADYIELSENTTWNYLAHCKDAENSYMTTYHED
;
A
#
# COMPACT_ATOMS: atom_id res chain seq x y z
N GLU A 1 -2.48 -3.81 31.29
CA GLU A 1 -2.70 -4.84 30.27
C GLU A 1 -1.70 -5.97 30.52
N GLU A 2 -2.17 -7.19 30.74
CA GLU A 2 -1.32 -8.36 30.91
C GLU A 2 -0.68 -8.73 29.58
N PHE A 3 0.60 -9.02 29.60
CA PHE A 3 1.37 -9.37 28.44
C PHE A 3 1.30 -10.87 28.20
N PHE A 4 0.47 -11.28 27.25
CA PHE A 4 0.37 -12.69 26.86
C PHE A 4 1.10 -12.96 25.55
N PHE A 5 1.91 -14.00 25.55
CA PHE A 5 2.34 -14.64 24.32
C PHE A 5 1.25 -15.60 23.83
N SER A 6 0.96 -15.62 22.56
CA SER A 6 0.19 -16.72 22.01
C SER A 6 1.00 -18.03 22.16
N PHE A 7 0.31 -19.14 22.33
CA PHE A 7 0.97 -20.47 22.38
C PHE A 7 1.84 -20.72 21.15
N HIS A 8 1.41 -20.19 20.02
CA HIS A 8 2.12 -20.26 18.76
C HIS A 8 3.42 -19.45 18.78
N GLU A 9 3.41 -18.24 19.29
CA GLU A 9 4.58 -17.37 19.43
C GLU A 9 5.64 -17.99 20.37
N MET A 10 5.19 -18.67 21.42
CA MET A 10 6.10 -19.43 22.30
C MET A 10 6.72 -20.63 21.59
N ARG A 11 5.95 -21.32 20.73
CA ARG A 11 6.45 -22.47 19.96
C ARG A 11 7.49 -22.03 18.92
N LEU A 12 7.23 -20.98 18.15
CA LEU A 12 8.19 -20.43 17.18
C LEU A 12 9.49 -19.99 17.85
N ARG A 13 9.41 -19.34 18.99
CA ARG A 13 10.59 -18.92 19.75
C ARG A 13 11.42 -20.09 20.22
N GLY A 14 10.79 -21.16 20.68
CA GLY A 14 11.49 -22.39 21.04
C GLY A 14 12.15 -23.10 19.85
N MET A 15 11.53 -23.04 18.66
CA MET A 15 12.09 -23.63 17.44
C MET A 15 13.27 -22.83 16.87
N LEU A 16 13.23 -21.50 16.97
CA LEU A 16 14.25 -20.61 16.42
C LEU A 16 15.34 -20.22 17.43
N ASP A 17 15.29 -20.79 18.65
CA ASP A 17 16.20 -20.47 19.75
C ASP A 17 16.31 -18.95 20.04
N ILE A 18 15.19 -18.24 19.88
CA ILE A 18 15.14 -16.80 20.13
C ILE A 18 15.01 -16.56 21.63
N MET A 19 16.09 -16.17 22.25
CA MET A 19 16.19 -15.96 23.70
C MET A 19 15.54 -14.68 24.19
N ASP A 20 15.43 -13.65 23.36
CA ASP A 20 14.93 -12.35 23.77
C ASP A 20 13.40 -12.32 23.92
N THR A 21 12.96 -11.99 25.12
CA THR A 21 11.53 -11.77 25.39
C THR A 21 11.12 -10.41 24.82
N PRO A 22 10.14 -10.33 23.88
CA PRO A 22 9.70 -9.04 23.39
C PRO A 22 9.04 -8.24 24.49
N THR A 23 9.50 -7.01 24.64
CA THR A 23 9.01 -6.04 25.63
C THR A 23 7.78 -5.26 25.12
N VAL A 24 7.37 -5.49 23.88
CA VAL A 24 6.31 -4.75 23.20
C VAL A 24 5.23 -5.69 22.72
N LEU A 25 3.95 -5.34 22.95
CA LEU A 25 2.81 -6.13 22.51
C LEU A 25 2.79 -6.30 20.97
N PRO A 26 2.25 -7.43 20.43
CA PRO A 26 2.23 -7.71 18.99
C PRO A 26 1.67 -6.56 18.15
N LYS A 27 0.56 -5.94 18.58
CA LYS A 27 -0.05 -4.79 17.89
C LYS A 27 0.88 -3.58 17.75
N TYR A 28 1.75 -3.34 18.75
CA TYR A 28 2.72 -2.23 18.70
C TYR A 28 3.98 -2.62 17.94
N ARG A 29 4.38 -3.89 17.96
CA ARG A 29 5.47 -4.37 17.10
C ARG A 29 5.13 -4.17 15.64
N PHE A 30 3.88 -4.42 15.27
CA PHE A 30 3.37 -4.16 13.93
C PHE A 30 3.43 -2.67 13.57
N GLN A 31 3.00 -1.78 14.47
CA GLN A 31 3.15 -0.33 14.27
C GLN A 31 4.62 0.08 14.12
N HIS A 32 5.53 -0.53 14.89
CA HIS A 32 6.97 -0.31 14.74
C HIS A 32 7.48 -0.74 13.37
N LEU A 33 7.05 -1.89 12.86
CA LEU A 33 7.43 -2.36 11.53
C LEU A 33 7.04 -1.35 10.44
N TRP A 34 5.83 -0.80 10.52
CA TRP A 34 5.38 0.24 9.60
C TRP A 34 6.11 1.58 9.78
N ALA A 35 6.45 1.94 10.97
CA ALA A 35 7.22 3.15 11.26
C ALA A 35 8.66 3.09 10.70
N PHE A 36 9.17 1.90 10.45
CA PHE A 36 10.48 1.68 9.82
C PHE A 36 10.48 1.91 8.31
N TRP A 37 9.32 2.06 7.69
CA TRP A 37 9.22 2.32 6.25
C TRP A 37 9.45 3.80 5.95
N PRO A 38 10.63 4.24 5.46
CA PRO A 38 10.97 5.66 5.37
C PRO A 38 10.22 6.38 4.25
N HIS A 39 9.71 5.66 3.26
CA HIS A 39 9.16 6.22 2.02
C HIS A 39 7.92 7.12 2.21
N TRP A 40 7.26 7.07 3.35
CA TRP A 40 5.99 7.77 3.59
C TRP A 40 6.14 9.13 4.23
N THR A 41 7.35 9.47 4.66
CA THR A 41 7.63 10.75 5.28
C THR A 41 8.66 11.51 4.46
N LEU A 42 8.27 12.67 3.96
CA LEU A 42 9.17 13.52 3.20
C LEU A 42 9.77 14.59 4.11
N HIS A 43 11.06 14.79 3.98
CA HIS A 43 11.85 15.74 4.74
C HIS A 43 12.51 16.76 3.81
N LYS A 44 12.53 18.02 4.22
CA LYS A 44 13.32 19.05 3.58
C LYS A 44 14.73 19.03 4.18
N ARG A 45 15.74 18.84 3.35
CA ARG A 45 17.14 18.80 3.77
C ARG A 45 18.08 19.33 2.69
N GLU A 46 19.35 19.46 3.01
CA GLU A 46 20.41 19.75 2.05
C GLU A 46 21.02 18.47 1.48
N CYS A 47 21.31 18.50 0.18
CA CYS A 47 22.08 17.46 -0.48
C CYS A 47 23.54 17.52 -0.04
N ASN A 48 24.08 16.46 0.56
CA ASN A 48 25.46 16.43 1.04
C ASN A 48 26.51 16.57 -0.07
N LYS A 49 26.14 16.44 -1.35
CA LYS A 49 27.04 16.60 -2.49
C LYS A 49 27.02 18.01 -3.09
N THR A 50 25.83 18.64 -3.16
CA THR A 50 25.64 19.89 -3.91
C THR A 50 25.23 21.07 -3.04
N GLU A 51 24.98 20.84 -1.75
CA GLU A 51 24.51 21.84 -0.76
C GLU A 51 23.15 22.49 -1.14
N LYS A 52 22.48 21.98 -2.17
CA LYS A 52 21.15 22.46 -2.57
C LYS A 52 20.06 21.82 -1.74
N GLN A 53 18.98 22.56 -1.51
CA GLN A 53 17.78 22.06 -0.84
C GLN A 53 17.11 20.98 -1.70
N ILE A 54 16.80 19.87 -1.07
CA ILE A 54 16.10 18.71 -1.67
C ILE A 54 14.98 18.23 -0.77
N ILE A 55 14.00 17.54 -1.34
CA ILE A 55 12.99 16.78 -0.61
C ILE A 55 13.39 15.32 -0.63
N SER A 56 13.44 14.67 0.52
CA SER A 56 14.02 13.35 0.69
C SER A 56 13.17 12.49 1.63
N VAL A 57 13.19 11.19 1.45
CA VAL A 57 12.65 10.22 2.42
C VAL A 57 13.54 10.07 3.67
N PHE A 58 14.73 10.63 3.62
CA PHE A 58 15.67 10.61 4.74
C PHE A 58 15.72 11.97 5.44
N SER A 59 15.58 11.97 6.76
CA SER A 59 15.70 13.19 7.56
C SER A 59 17.13 13.76 7.54
N ASP A 60 17.27 15.00 7.92
CA ASP A 60 18.56 15.68 8.10
C ASP A 60 19.45 15.03 9.19
N LYS A 61 18.84 14.24 10.08
CA LYS A 61 19.51 13.52 11.18
C LYS A 61 19.99 12.12 10.79
N CYS A 62 19.76 11.67 9.56
CA CYS A 62 20.24 10.34 9.18
C CYS A 62 21.78 10.28 9.19
N PRO A 63 22.37 9.14 9.58
CA PRO A 63 23.82 9.04 9.84
C PRO A 63 24.68 8.92 8.58
N TYR A 64 24.09 8.85 7.40
CA TYR A 64 24.78 8.65 6.13
C TYR A 64 24.55 9.83 5.18
N PRO A 65 25.47 10.05 4.19
CA PRO A 65 25.34 11.11 3.22
C PRO A 65 24.20 10.85 2.25
N VAL A 66 23.33 11.83 2.08
CA VAL A 66 22.19 11.76 1.14
C VAL A 66 22.44 12.71 -0.02
N TRP A 67 22.42 12.17 -1.22
CA TRP A 67 22.66 12.93 -2.44
C TRP A 67 21.38 13.03 -3.29
N HIS A 68 21.28 14.10 -4.07
CA HIS A 68 20.27 14.15 -5.12
C HIS A 68 20.44 12.95 -6.05
N LYS A 69 19.35 12.32 -6.46
CA LYS A 69 19.38 11.08 -7.26
C LYS A 69 20.25 11.18 -8.51
N ASP A 70 20.18 12.29 -9.24
CA ASP A 70 20.97 12.46 -10.46
C ASP A 70 22.48 12.50 -10.18
N GLN A 71 22.86 13.09 -9.05
CA GLN A 71 24.26 13.08 -8.62
C GLN A 71 24.68 11.69 -8.15
N TRP A 72 23.77 10.98 -7.50
CA TRP A 72 24.02 9.61 -7.06
C TRP A 72 24.21 8.66 -8.24
N PHE A 73 23.31 8.67 -9.21
CA PHE A 73 23.43 7.84 -10.42
C PHE A 73 24.67 8.17 -11.27
N ALA A 74 25.06 9.44 -11.33
CA ALA A 74 26.21 9.87 -12.12
C ALA A 74 27.56 9.62 -11.44
N HIS A 75 27.64 9.69 -10.12
CA HIS A 75 28.91 9.82 -9.41
C HIS A 75 29.07 8.92 -8.18
N ALA A 76 28.01 8.26 -7.69
CA ALA A 76 28.17 7.39 -6.54
C ALA A 76 28.98 6.14 -6.91
N SER A 77 30.05 5.95 -6.15
CA SER A 77 30.86 4.74 -6.21
C SER A 77 31.07 4.26 -4.78
N PRO A 78 30.80 3.00 -4.47
CA PRO A 78 31.05 2.49 -3.15
C PRO A 78 32.55 2.58 -2.84
N PRO A 79 32.95 3.03 -1.64
CA PRO A 79 34.34 3.02 -1.24
C PRO A 79 34.87 1.60 -1.26
N LYS A 80 36.09 1.45 -1.73
CA LYS A 80 36.81 0.16 -1.61
C LYS A 80 37.26 0.01 -0.17
N VAL A 81 36.80 -1.01 0.49
CA VAL A 81 37.17 -1.33 1.88
C VAL A 81 37.85 -2.70 1.90
N GLU A 82 39.03 -2.76 2.49
CA GLU A 82 39.65 -4.02 2.84
C GLU A 82 39.03 -4.53 4.14
N ILE A 83 38.53 -5.75 4.11
CA ILE A 83 37.93 -6.38 5.30
C ILE A 83 39.07 -6.87 6.19
N ASP A 84 39.05 -6.38 7.44
CA ASP A 84 39.95 -6.84 8.49
C ASP A 84 39.29 -8.03 9.22
N PHE A 85 39.81 -9.23 9.00
CA PHE A 85 39.24 -10.45 9.56
C PHE A 85 39.47 -10.60 11.08
N ASP A 86 40.32 -9.74 11.67
CA ASP A 86 40.55 -9.71 13.11
C ASP A 86 39.55 -8.80 13.84
N LYS A 87 38.66 -8.10 13.11
CA LYS A 87 37.61 -7.22 13.65
C LYS A 87 36.20 -7.74 13.39
N PRO A 88 35.23 -7.40 14.25
CA PRO A 88 33.83 -7.75 14.04
C PRO A 88 33.32 -7.29 12.67
N PHE A 89 32.70 -8.18 11.93
CA PHE A 89 32.17 -7.89 10.59
C PHE A 89 31.12 -6.76 10.61
N PHE A 90 30.17 -6.80 11.55
CA PHE A 90 29.08 -5.84 11.60
C PHE A 90 29.55 -4.40 11.86
N ASP A 91 30.59 -4.21 12.66
CA ASP A 91 31.14 -2.86 12.92
C ASP A 91 31.74 -2.26 11.64
N GLN A 92 32.43 -3.10 10.86
CA GLN A 92 33.01 -2.70 9.58
C GLN A 92 31.92 -2.43 8.53
N ALA A 93 30.92 -3.30 8.45
CA ALA A 93 29.79 -3.15 7.54
C ALA A 93 28.99 -1.86 7.87
N TRP A 94 28.75 -1.60 9.15
CA TRP A 94 28.08 -0.39 9.59
C TRP A 94 28.88 0.89 9.27
N SER A 95 30.18 0.87 9.52
CA SER A 95 31.07 1.96 9.14
C SER A 95 31.08 2.23 7.65
N LEU A 96 31.10 1.16 6.83
CA LEU A 96 31.01 1.27 5.38
C LEU A 96 29.69 1.92 4.97
N PHE A 97 28.56 1.42 5.52
CA PHE A 97 27.23 1.93 5.23
C PHE A 97 27.09 3.41 5.55
N GLN A 98 27.61 3.86 6.70
CA GLN A 98 27.60 5.27 7.08
C GLN A 98 28.38 6.19 6.14
N ASN A 99 29.34 5.66 5.40
CA ASN A 99 30.17 6.41 4.46
C ASN A 99 29.71 6.30 2.99
N CYS A 100 28.75 5.40 2.71
CA CYS A 100 28.19 5.26 1.39
C CYS A 100 27.07 6.27 1.15
N PRO A 101 27.13 7.08 0.08
CA PRO A 101 26.03 7.97 -0.26
C PRO A 101 24.81 7.16 -0.72
N ILE A 102 23.63 7.61 -0.31
CA ILE A 102 22.34 7.08 -0.76
C ILE A 102 21.58 8.14 -1.54
N PRO A 103 20.71 7.76 -2.49
CA PRO A 103 19.88 8.72 -3.21
C PRO A 103 18.79 9.27 -2.29
N HIS A 104 18.40 10.52 -2.47
CA HIS A 104 17.37 11.18 -1.64
C HIS A 104 15.97 10.57 -1.80
N VAL A 105 15.69 9.95 -2.93
CA VAL A 105 14.50 9.16 -3.26
C VAL A 105 14.91 8.05 -4.23
N PHE A 106 14.19 6.93 -4.19
CA PHE A 106 14.40 5.82 -5.10
C PHE A 106 13.44 5.94 -6.28
N GLN A 107 13.90 6.46 -7.39
CA GLN A 107 13.10 6.56 -8.61
C GLN A 107 13.98 6.55 -9.85
N ASN A 108 13.48 5.92 -10.93
CA ASN A 108 14.20 5.82 -12.19
C ASN A 108 13.25 5.78 -13.38
N LYS A 109 13.67 6.37 -14.53
CA LYS A 109 12.93 6.42 -15.78
C LYS A 109 11.51 7.01 -15.64
N ASN A 110 11.34 7.99 -14.79
CA ASN A 110 10.07 8.67 -14.56
C ASN A 110 10.03 10.00 -15.31
N GLU A 111 8.86 10.34 -15.86
CA GLU A 111 8.56 11.62 -16.48
C GLU A 111 7.54 12.39 -15.66
N GLN A 112 7.79 13.67 -15.36
CA GLN A 112 6.86 14.55 -14.64
C GLN A 112 6.34 13.94 -13.32
N CYS A 113 7.21 13.22 -12.60
CA CYS A 113 6.88 12.61 -11.32
C CYS A 113 7.54 13.39 -10.19
N GLU A 114 6.73 14.06 -9.36
CA GLU A 114 7.21 14.87 -8.25
C GLU A 114 6.87 14.23 -6.90
N TYR A 115 7.83 14.30 -5.97
CA TYR A 115 7.68 13.78 -4.60
C TYR A 115 7.28 12.31 -4.55
N THR A 116 7.80 11.51 -5.50
CA THR A 116 7.58 10.06 -5.56
C THR A 116 8.81 9.32 -5.06
N ASP A 117 8.60 8.16 -4.44
CA ASP A 117 9.67 7.31 -3.97
C ASP A 117 9.34 5.83 -4.23
N ASP A 118 10.37 5.00 -4.46
CA ASP A 118 10.22 3.64 -4.94
C ASP A 118 9.32 3.55 -6.19
N TRP A 119 9.68 4.39 -7.20
CA TRP A 119 8.82 4.70 -8.33
C TRP A 119 9.54 4.54 -9.67
N TYR A 120 9.04 3.70 -10.57
CA TYR A 120 9.74 3.31 -11.78
C TYR A 120 8.84 3.38 -13.02
N GLU A 121 9.43 3.82 -14.15
CA GLU A 121 8.83 3.81 -15.49
C GLU A 121 7.42 4.45 -15.54
N SER A 122 7.21 5.49 -14.76
CA SER A 122 5.90 6.14 -14.57
C SER A 122 5.89 7.58 -15.07
N ARG A 123 4.70 8.11 -15.34
CA ARG A 123 4.51 9.43 -15.91
C ARG A 123 3.40 10.20 -15.20
N ASP A 124 3.61 11.53 -15.04
CA ASP A 124 2.62 12.47 -14.50
C ASP A 124 2.07 12.05 -13.11
N CYS A 125 2.97 11.67 -12.19
CA CYS A 125 2.61 11.19 -10.86
C CYS A 125 3.04 12.17 -9.77
N TYR A 126 2.24 12.28 -8.72
CA TYR A 126 2.48 13.23 -7.63
C TYR A 126 2.20 12.59 -6.26
N LEU A 127 3.18 12.72 -5.33
CA LEU A 127 3.10 12.19 -3.95
C LEU A 127 2.74 10.70 -3.89
N CYS A 128 3.37 9.89 -4.71
CA CYS A 128 3.11 8.46 -4.80
C CYS A 128 4.28 7.63 -4.28
N HIS A 129 3.99 6.45 -3.77
CA HIS A 129 4.97 5.50 -3.24
C HIS A 129 4.75 4.10 -3.79
N SER A 130 5.85 3.35 -3.98
CA SER A 130 5.86 1.93 -4.34
C SER A 130 5.09 1.59 -5.62
N GLY A 131 5.43 2.22 -6.73
CA GLY A 131 4.72 2.01 -7.99
C GLY A 131 5.60 1.79 -9.22
N GLU A 132 5.07 1.06 -10.18
CA GLU A 132 5.67 0.78 -11.47
C GLU A 132 4.66 1.00 -12.61
N LYS A 133 5.10 1.64 -13.69
CA LYS A 133 4.33 1.84 -14.94
C LYS A 133 2.99 2.56 -14.78
N ASN A 134 2.90 3.47 -13.84
CA ASN A 134 1.69 4.24 -13.58
C ASN A 134 1.63 5.53 -14.41
N GLU A 135 0.42 5.96 -14.74
CA GLU A 135 0.14 7.17 -15.47
C GLU A 135 -0.95 8.00 -14.77
N GLY A 136 -0.72 9.30 -14.59
CA GLY A 136 -1.70 10.23 -14.03
C GLY A 136 -2.00 10.10 -12.53
N THR A 137 -1.26 9.26 -11.80
CA THR A 137 -1.57 8.87 -10.43
C THR A 137 -1.23 9.95 -9.41
N ARG A 138 -2.13 10.19 -8.46
CA ARG A 138 -1.93 11.12 -7.34
C ARG A 138 -2.31 10.47 -6.02
N TYR A 139 -1.46 10.64 -5.00
CA TYR A 139 -1.64 10.15 -3.62
C TYR A 139 -1.81 8.62 -3.51
N GLY A 140 -1.38 7.87 -4.51
CA GLY A 140 -1.49 6.42 -4.55
C GLY A 140 -0.48 5.70 -3.66
N TYR A 141 -0.80 4.47 -3.28
CA TYR A 141 0.07 3.56 -2.54
C TYR A 141 0.01 2.15 -3.14
N GLY A 142 1.17 1.50 -3.29
CA GLY A 142 1.28 0.11 -3.73
C GLY A 142 0.78 -0.18 -5.15
N LEU A 143 0.82 0.82 -6.04
CA LEU A 143 0.23 0.77 -7.36
C LEU A 143 1.09 -0.01 -8.36
N THR A 144 0.42 -0.78 -9.19
CA THR A 144 1.01 -1.46 -10.35
C THR A 144 0.11 -1.25 -11.56
N SER A 145 0.59 -0.65 -12.64
CA SER A 145 -0.10 -0.48 -13.93
C SER A 145 -1.45 0.27 -13.89
N CYS A 146 -1.67 1.13 -12.90
CA CYS A 146 -2.87 1.95 -12.76
C CYS A 146 -2.89 3.15 -13.71
N LYS A 147 -4.09 3.59 -14.10
CA LYS A 147 -4.34 4.87 -14.79
C LYS A 147 -5.27 5.73 -13.96
N ASP A 148 -5.03 7.05 -13.98
CA ASP A 148 -5.86 8.12 -13.44
C ASP A 148 -6.32 7.91 -11.98
N CYS A 149 -5.52 7.18 -11.20
CA CYS A 149 -5.81 6.89 -9.80
C CYS A 149 -5.55 8.10 -8.90
N LEU A 150 -6.55 8.56 -8.12
CA LEU A 150 -6.39 9.71 -7.23
C LEU A 150 -6.06 9.32 -5.79
N TYR A 151 -6.90 8.59 -5.09
CA TYR A 151 -6.71 8.29 -3.66
C TYR A 151 -6.64 6.79 -3.37
N CYS A 152 -6.14 6.00 -4.32
CA CYS A 152 -6.06 4.54 -4.19
C CYS A 152 -5.02 4.11 -3.17
N VAL A 153 -5.28 3.04 -2.42
CA VAL A 153 -4.40 2.48 -1.40
C VAL A 153 -3.63 1.27 -1.93
N PHE A 154 -4.28 0.16 -2.23
CA PHE A 154 -3.65 -0.97 -2.90
C PHE A 154 -4.26 -1.07 -4.29
N SER A 155 -3.49 -0.90 -5.33
CA SER A 155 -4.01 -1.00 -6.69
C SER A 155 -3.16 -1.93 -7.51
N GLN A 156 -3.79 -2.76 -8.29
CA GLN A 156 -3.10 -3.52 -9.32
C GLN A 156 -3.73 -3.19 -10.66
N PHE A 157 -3.84 -3.67 -11.65
CA PHE A 157 -4.27 -3.42 -13.03
C PHE A 157 -5.51 -2.49 -13.21
N SER A 158 -5.86 -1.68 -12.22
CA SER A 158 -7.08 -0.84 -12.19
C SER A 158 -6.99 0.37 -13.11
N GLN A 159 -8.13 0.88 -13.57
CA GLN A 159 -8.26 2.12 -14.35
C GLN A 159 -9.36 2.98 -13.73
N TRP A 160 -9.27 4.31 -13.84
CA TRP A 160 -10.27 5.30 -13.39
C TRP A 160 -10.61 5.23 -11.90
N CYS A 161 -9.66 4.97 -11.05
CA CYS A 161 -9.90 4.80 -9.62
C CYS A 161 -9.88 6.15 -8.89
N ILE A 162 -10.93 6.47 -8.14
CA ILE A 162 -11.02 7.61 -7.24
C ILE A 162 -11.39 7.06 -5.86
N ASP A 163 -10.76 7.47 -4.79
CA ASP A 163 -11.02 7.10 -3.38
C ASP A 163 -11.10 5.57 -3.10
N CYS A 164 -10.50 4.73 -3.94
CA CYS A 164 -10.55 3.27 -3.80
C CYS A 164 -9.53 2.73 -2.80
N VAL A 165 -9.89 1.64 -2.13
CA VAL A 165 -9.02 0.86 -1.24
C VAL A 165 -9.01 -0.59 -1.71
N ASN A 166 -7.88 -1.27 -1.76
CA ASN A 166 -7.72 -2.67 -2.19
C ASN A 166 -8.23 -3.00 -3.60
N VAL A 167 -7.96 -2.19 -4.56
CA VAL A 167 -8.44 -2.35 -5.93
C VAL A 167 -7.57 -3.36 -6.71
N SER A 168 -8.19 -4.26 -7.45
CA SER A 168 -7.52 -5.23 -8.32
C SER A 168 -8.35 -5.43 -9.59
N HIS A 169 -7.76 -5.58 -10.77
CA HIS A 169 -8.34 -5.86 -12.09
C HIS A 169 -9.66 -5.11 -12.44
N SER A 170 -9.95 -4.00 -11.75
CA SER A 170 -11.23 -3.28 -11.82
C SER A 170 -11.16 -2.08 -12.74
N TYR A 171 -12.29 -1.65 -13.26
CA TYR A 171 -12.45 -0.54 -14.18
C TYR A 171 -13.52 0.42 -13.64
N GLU A 172 -13.35 1.75 -13.77
CA GLU A 172 -14.29 2.77 -13.31
C GLU A 172 -14.78 2.60 -11.85
N CYS A 173 -13.86 2.52 -10.91
CA CYS A 173 -14.20 2.40 -9.49
C CYS A 173 -14.11 3.76 -8.80
N TYR A 174 -15.22 4.32 -8.32
CA TYR A 174 -15.20 5.68 -7.75
C TYR A 174 -15.05 5.71 -6.22
N TYR A 175 -15.80 4.90 -5.48
CA TYR A 175 -15.67 4.84 -4.03
C TYR A 175 -15.97 3.42 -3.53
N CYS A 176 -14.96 2.57 -3.63
CA CYS A 176 -15.08 1.17 -3.27
C CYS A 176 -13.95 0.77 -2.31
N LEU A 177 -14.24 0.00 -1.28
CA LEU A 177 -13.26 -0.42 -0.27
C LEU A 177 -12.70 -1.77 -0.57
N ASP A 178 -13.06 -2.68 -1.18
CA ASP A 178 -12.47 -3.97 -1.56
C ASP A 178 -13.17 -4.49 -2.81
N VAL A 179 -12.60 -4.15 -3.94
CA VAL A 179 -13.17 -4.47 -5.24
C VAL A 179 -12.21 -5.34 -6.01
N ARG A 180 -12.66 -6.52 -6.45
CA ARG A 180 -11.88 -7.40 -7.29
C ARG A 180 -12.70 -7.84 -8.49
N ASP A 181 -12.11 -7.77 -9.68
CA ASP A 181 -12.72 -8.21 -10.94
C ASP A 181 -14.13 -7.64 -11.14
N SER A 182 -14.34 -6.40 -10.69
CA SER A 182 -15.64 -5.75 -10.73
C SER A 182 -15.57 -4.43 -11.48
N ASN A 183 -16.65 -4.06 -12.17
CA ASN A 183 -16.70 -2.91 -13.03
C ASN A 183 -17.87 -1.98 -12.65
N SER A 184 -17.69 -0.67 -12.80
CA SER A 184 -18.75 0.33 -12.55
C SER A 184 -19.46 0.15 -11.21
N CYS A 185 -18.69 -0.07 -10.15
CA CYS A 185 -19.21 -0.31 -8.81
C CYS A 185 -18.97 0.90 -7.91
N TRP A 186 -20.05 1.61 -7.56
CA TRP A 186 -20.00 2.89 -6.87
C TRP A 186 -20.47 2.76 -5.44
N PHE A 187 -19.76 3.37 -4.49
CA PHE A 187 -20.11 3.32 -3.06
C PHE A 187 -20.45 1.90 -2.57
N SER A 188 -19.57 0.97 -2.88
CA SER A 188 -19.80 -0.46 -2.61
C SER A 188 -18.62 -1.08 -1.87
N TYR A 189 -18.88 -2.14 -1.09
CA TYR A 189 -17.86 -2.81 -0.29
C TYR A 189 -17.82 -4.30 -0.55
N ASN A 190 -16.61 -4.87 -0.67
CA ASN A 190 -16.35 -6.30 -0.79
C ASN A 190 -17.15 -6.97 -1.93
N LEU A 191 -17.01 -6.41 -3.13
CA LEU A 191 -17.60 -6.98 -4.34
C LEU A 191 -16.60 -7.84 -5.09
N ARG A 192 -17.08 -8.91 -5.73
CA ARG A 192 -16.26 -9.75 -6.62
C ARG A 192 -17.05 -10.19 -7.83
N ASN A 193 -16.44 -10.02 -9.01
CA ASN A 193 -17.04 -10.33 -10.30
C ASN A 193 -18.45 -9.70 -10.42
N CYS A 194 -18.56 -8.44 -10.04
CA CYS A 194 -19.79 -7.67 -10.13
C CYS A 194 -19.66 -6.53 -11.13
N SER A 195 -20.77 -6.09 -11.70
CA SER A 195 -20.81 -4.89 -12.53
C SER A 195 -22.07 -4.08 -12.29
N ASP A 196 -21.95 -2.77 -12.52
CA ASP A 196 -23.08 -1.86 -12.42
C ASP A 196 -23.78 -1.98 -11.05
N CYS A 197 -23.03 -1.75 -9.97
CA CYS A 197 -23.52 -1.88 -8.60
C CYS A 197 -23.38 -0.56 -7.85
N LEU A 198 -24.45 -0.16 -7.16
CA LEU A 198 -24.51 1.06 -6.36
C LEU A 198 -24.97 0.75 -4.94
N PHE A 199 -24.23 1.22 -3.93
CA PHE A 199 -24.50 0.96 -2.50
C PHE A 199 -24.65 -0.51 -2.16
N CYS A 200 -23.78 -1.35 -2.70
CA CYS A 200 -23.83 -2.80 -2.52
C CYS A 200 -22.74 -3.30 -1.58
N PHE A 201 -23.05 -4.38 -0.85
CA PHE A 201 -22.17 -4.96 0.16
C PHE A 201 -22.09 -6.48 0.02
N ASN A 202 -20.86 -7.02 0.05
CA ASN A 202 -20.62 -8.47 0.14
C ASN A 202 -21.27 -9.29 -1.00
N LEU A 203 -21.31 -8.75 -2.23
CA LEU A 203 -21.90 -9.42 -3.38
C LEU A 203 -20.85 -10.17 -4.22
N ARG A 204 -21.34 -11.23 -4.89
CA ARG A 204 -20.57 -12.07 -5.80
C ARG A 204 -21.37 -12.34 -7.07
N ASN A 205 -20.75 -12.16 -8.24
CA ASN A 205 -21.36 -12.51 -9.54
C ASN A 205 -22.72 -11.82 -9.77
N LYS A 206 -22.83 -10.53 -9.49
CA LYS A 206 -24.07 -9.76 -9.62
C LYS A 206 -23.89 -8.57 -10.56
N ARG A 207 -25.01 -8.19 -11.20
CA ARG A 207 -25.10 -7.02 -12.08
C ARG A 207 -26.36 -6.23 -11.79
N TYR A 208 -26.31 -4.93 -12.07
CA TYR A 208 -27.44 -3.99 -11.96
C TYR A 208 -28.09 -4.04 -10.56
N CYS A 209 -27.27 -3.87 -9.53
CA CYS A 209 -27.73 -3.92 -8.15
C CYS A 209 -27.69 -2.53 -7.49
N VAL A 210 -28.75 -2.22 -6.75
CA VAL A 210 -28.79 -1.04 -5.87
C VAL A 210 -29.17 -1.49 -4.46
N GLY A 211 -28.34 -1.23 -3.46
CA GLY A 211 -28.59 -1.65 -2.08
C GLY A 211 -28.79 -3.17 -1.96
N ASN A 212 -27.99 -3.97 -2.65
CA ASN A 212 -28.07 -5.44 -2.73
C ASN A 212 -29.31 -6.02 -3.43
N LYS A 213 -30.19 -5.19 -3.99
CA LYS A 213 -31.33 -5.64 -4.78
C LYS A 213 -30.97 -5.58 -6.26
N GLN A 214 -31.31 -6.63 -7.00
CA GLN A 214 -31.09 -6.68 -8.44
C GLN A 214 -32.26 -6.06 -9.19
N PHE A 215 -31.93 -5.27 -10.19
CA PHE A 215 -32.87 -4.56 -11.07
C PHE A 215 -32.67 -4.95 -12.52
N THR A 216 -33.54 -4.47 -13.43
CA THR A 216 -33.26 -4.52 -14.85
C THR A 216 -32.24 -3.44 -15.25
N PRO A 217 -31.53 -3.57 -16.38
CA PRO A 217 -30.62 -2.52 -16.84
C PRO A 217 -31.29 -1.13 -16.89
N GLU A 218 -32.50 -1.06 -17.43
CA GLU A 218 -33.25 0.19 -17.60
C GLU A 218 -33.61 0.84 -16.25
N GLN A 219 -33.98 0.02 -15.27
CA GLN A 219 -34.25 0.49 -13.90
C GLN A 219 -32.98 0.98 -13.23
N TYR A 220 -31.87 0.26 -13.40
CA TYR A 220 -30.59 0.67 -12.86
C TYR A 220 -30.13 2.02 -13.43
N ASP A 221 -30.21 2.17 -14.76
CA ASP A 221 -29.85 3.42 -15.44
C ASP A 221 -30.70 4.59 -14.96
N SER A 222 -31.99 4.37 -14.72
CA SER A 222 -32.86 5.39 -14.15
C SER A 222 -32.44 5.83 -12.75
N PHE A 223 -32.04 4.86 -11.90
CA PHE A 223 -31.49 5.17 -10.58
C PHE A 223 -30.19 5.98 -10.67
N VAL A 224 -29.28 5.58 -11.54
CA VAL A 224 -27.98 6.27 -11.71
C VAL A 224 -28.22 7.70 -12.21
N GLN A 225 -29.12 7.92 -13.15
CA GLN A 225 -29.45 9.24 -13.67
C GLN A 225 -30.06 10.16 -12.62
N GLU A 226 -30.95 9.64 -11.79
CA GLU A 226 -31.57 10.39 -10.69
C GLU A 226 -30.56 10.77 -9.60
N TRP A 227 -29.54 9.94 -9.40
CA TRP A 227 -28.58 10.03 -8.31
C TRP A 227 -27.19 10.52 -8.74
N TRP A 228 -27.11 11.10 -9.91
CA TRP A 228 -25.84 11.55 -10.49
C TRP A 228 -25.13 12.59 -9.59
N PHE A 229 -23.83 12.39 -9.42
CA PHE A 229 -22.97 13.20 -8.55
C PHE A 229 -22.25 14.27 -9.37
N ASP A 230 -22.94 15.27 -9.83
CA ASP A 230 -22.38 16.36 -10.62
C ASP A 230 -21.73 17.48 -9.79
N THR A 231 -21.81 17.37 -8.46
CA THR A 231 -21.25 18.36 -7.53
C THR A 231 -20.44 17.71 -6.40
N ILE A 232 -19.45 18.43 -5.91
CA ILE A 232 -18.65 18.00 -4.74
C ILE A 232 -19.56 17.80 -3.51
N ALA A 233 -20.55 18.66 -3.31
CA ALA A 233 -21.48 18.55 -2.20
C ALA A 233 -22.37 17.29 -2.33
N GLY A 234 -22.81 16.96 -3.53
CA GLY A 234 -23.54 15.71 -3.82
C GLY A 234 -22.69 14.50 -3.52
N TYR A 235 -21.45 14.47 -3.99
CA TYR A 235 -20.49 13.40 -3.70
C TYR A 235 -20.26 13.22 -2.19
N GLN A 236 -20.01 14.30 -1.44
CA GLN A 236 -19.81 14.23 0.01
C GLN A 236 -21.02 13.66 0.74
N LYS A 237 -22.22 14.09 0.39
CA LYS A 237 -23.48 13.57 0.96
C LYS A 237 -23.62 12.06 0.76
N TRP A 238 -23.31 11.56 -0.43
CA TRP A 238 -23.40 10.13 -0.73
C TRP A 238 -22.30 9.32 -0.07
N ARG A 239 -21.11 9.91 0.03
CA ARG A 239 -20.00 9.32 0.79
C ARG A 239 -20.38 9.13 2.27
N GLU A 240 -20.94 10.14 2.91
CA GLU A 240 -21.42 10.04 4.30
C GLU A 240 -22.49 8.96 4.45
N LYS A 241 -23.45 8.91 3.54
CA LYS A 241 -24.48 7.86 3.53
C LYS A 241 -23.89 6.47 3.35
N PHE A 242 -22.91 6.31 2.47
CA PHE A 242 -22.21 5.05 2.28
C PHE A 242 -21.48 4.62 3.55
N VAL A 243 -20.75 5.50 4.22
CA VAL A 243 -20.05 5.22 5.47
C VAL A 243 -21.06 4.77 6.56
N GLN A 244 -22.21 5.46 6.64
CA GLN A 244 -23.27 5.06 7.57
C GLN A 244 -23.83 3.66 7.26
N MET A 245 -24.08 3.38 5.98
CA MET A 245 -24.53 2.05 5.55
C MET A 245 -23.49 0.97 5.82
N MET A 246 -22.20 1.28 5.62
CA MET A 246 -21.10 0.38 5.98
C MET A 246 -21.14 0.00 7.47
N HIS A 247 -21.37 0.98 8.32
CA HIS A 247 -21.46 0.77 9.76
C HIS A 247 -22.69 -0.05 10.16
N ASP A 248 -23.84 0.20 9.54
CA ASP A 248 -25.12 -0.36 9.97
C ASP A 248 -25.41 -1.74 9.35
N ILE A 249 -24.95 -1.99 8.13
CA ILE A 249 -25.42 -3.13 7.32
C ILE A 249 -24.26 -4.02 6.82
N ALA A 250 -23.10 -3.47 6.56
CA ALA A 250 -22.03 -4.23 5.95
C ALA A 250 -21.42 -5.24 6.93
N TRP A 251 -21.27 -6.48 6.48
CA TRP A 251 -20.49 -7.48 7.19
C TRP A 251 -19.03 -7.30 6.85
N ILE A 252 -18.27 -6.74 7.78
CA ILE A 252 -16.84 -6.53 7.64
C ILE A 252 -16.13 -7.82 8.04
N LYS A 253 -15.25 -8.30 7.20
CA LYS A 253 -14.45 -9.48 7.50
C LYS A 253 -13.46 -9.18 8.63
N ALA A 254 -13.25 -10.16 9.49
CA ALA A 254 -12.23 -10.09 10.53
C ALA A 254 -10.82 -10.13 9.91
N ASP A 255 -10.66 -10.85 8.80
CA ASP A 255 -9.40 -11.02 8.08
C ASP A 255 -9.63 -11.13 6.57
N TYR A 256 -8.56 -10.95 5.81
CA TYR A 256 -8.52 -11.11 4.36
C TYR A 256 -7.56 -12.24 4.00
N ILE A 257 -8.06 -13.48 4.13
CA ILE A 257 -7.32 -14.70 3.79
C ILE A 257 -8.01 -15.36 2.59
N GLU A 258 -7.26 -15.64 1.54
CA GLU A 258 -7.78 -16.21 0.30
C GLU A 258 -6.92 -17.36 -0.20
N LEU A 259 -7.58 -18.46 -0.60
CA LEU A 259 -6.92 -19.63 -1.18
C LEU A 259 -5.66 -20.05 -0.39
N SER A 260 -5.75 -19.99 0.93
CA SER A 260 -4.62 -20.24 1.83
C SER A 260 -5.00 -21.26 2.88
N GLU A 261 -4.05 -22.11 3.26
CA GLU A 261 -4.23 -23.19 4.23
C GLU A 261 -3.31 -22.99 5.42
N ASN A 262 -3.79 -23.29 6.63
CA ASN A 262 -3.03 -23.20 7.88
C ASN A 262 -2.34 -21.85 8.09
N THR A 263 -3.03 -20.75 7.77
CA THR A 263 -2.47 -19.41 7.84
C THR A 263 -3.13 -18.57 8.91
N THR A 264 -2.35 -17.69 9.51
CA THR A 264 -2.85 -16.73 10.49
C THR A 264 -2.41 -15.32 10.14
N TRP A 265 -3.27 -14.34 10.41
CA TRP A 265 -3.17 -12.90 10.17
C TRP A 265 -3.91 -12.42 8.93
N ASN A 266 -3.45 -11.36 8.27
CA ASN A 266 -4.31 -10.60 7.39
C ASN A 266 -3.64 -10.29 6.04
N TYR A 267 -4.45 -10.16 4.99
CA TYR A 267 -4.02 -9.91 3.61
C TYR A 267 -3.11 -11.01 3.05
N LEU A 268 -3.54 -12.26 3.20
CA LEU A 268 -2.85 -13.43 2.68
C LEU A 268 -3.58 -13.99 1.46
N ALA A 269 -2.84 -14.37 0.43
CA ALA A 269 -3.40 -15.02 -0.74
C ALA A 269 -2.45 -16.10 -1.28
N HIS A 270 -3.01 -17.30 -1.58
CA HIS A 270 -2.25 -18.44 -2.07
C HIS A 270 -1.08 -18.82 -1.15
N CYS A 271 -1.29 -18.76 0.15
CA CYS A 271 -0.28 -19.09 1.13
C CYS A 271 -0.59 -20.43 1.79
N LYS A 272 0.45 -21.16 2.19
CA LYS A 272 0.35 -22.36 2.96
C LYS A 272 1.30 -22.28 4.15
N ASP A 273 0.80 -22.74 5.32
CA ASP A 273 1.55 -22.76 6.56
C ASP A 273 2.20 -21.42 6.97
N ALA A 274 1.68 -20.31 6.45
CA ALA A 274 2.16 -18.95 6.73
C ALA A 274 1.53 -18.41 8.02
N GLU A 275 2.30 -18.37 9.08
CA GLU A 275 1.84 -17.92 10.38
C GLU A 275 2.39 -16.52 10.72
N ASN A 276 1.55 -15.70 11.38
CA ASN A 276 1.89 -14.31 11.72
C ASN A 276 2.37 -13.45 10.53
N SER A 277 1.84 -13.72 9.34
CA SER A 277 2.23 -13.08 8.10
C SER A 277 1.23 -12.01 7.69
N TYR A 278 1.71 -10.93 7.08
CA TYR A 278 0.90 -9.81 6.62
C TYR A 278 1.28 -9.40 5.21
N MET A 279 0.30 -9.16 4.35
CA MET A 279 0.50 -8.80 2.94
C MET A 279 1.40 -9.79 2.18
N THR A 280 1.16 -11.08 2.37
CA THR A 280 1.96 -12.14 1.75
C THR A 280 1.15 -12.84 0.66
N THR A 281 1.79 -13.10 -0.47
CA THR A 281 1.20 -13.84 -1.58
C THR A 281 2.16 -14.92 -2.07
N TYR A 282 1.61 -16.10 -2.41
CA TYR A 282 2.38 -17.23 -2.96
C TYR A 282 3.53 -17.69 -2.05
N HIS A 283 3.26 -17.83 -0.76
CA HIS A 283 4.23 -18.33 0.21
C HIS A 283 3.93 -19.78 0.58
N GLU A 284 4.94 -20.64 0.48
CA GLU A 284 4.95 -22.00 1.03
C GLU A 284 6.15 -22.12 1.97
N ASP A 285 5.92 -22.42 3.28
CA ASP A 285 6.88 -22.60 4.40
C ASP A 285 7.99 -21.55 4.56
#